data_8d077120b6b9da370333138c0ad534e1
#
_entry.id   8d077120b6b9da370333138c0ad534e1
#
_cell.length_a   1.000
_cell.length_b   1.000
_cell.length_c   1.000
_cell.angle_alpha   90.00
_cell.angle_beta   90.00
_cell.angle_gamma   90.00
#
_symmetry.space_group_name_H-M   'P 1'
#
loop_
_entity.id
_entity.type
_entity.pdbx_description
1 polymer ?
#
loop_
_entity_poly.entity_id
_entity_poly.type
_entity_poly.pdbx_seq_one_letter_code
_entity_poly.pdbx_strand_id
1 'polypeptide(L)'
;MQIGVFAKTFPGSEPAGVLAAVRDAGFSVTQFNLACAGLPSMPDAVPDDAINVIAAASDASGVALVALSGTYNMAHPDKTVRDDGLRRLGVVIKAAADLSVPLVTLCTGTRNAEDQWAYHPDNTDPSAWEDMAGEMEKALQLAERHGVDLGIEPEQANIVTSASDAMRLIAEMGSRRLRIVLDPANLFEQASPEEARAVVAAAVEHTAGHVAMAHAKDRFADGRFATAGQGVVNFPDFVARLKASGFDGTLVTHGLSAEEAPGVARFLTGLA
;
A
#
# COMPACT_ATOMS: atom_id res chain seq x y z
N MET A 1 11.78 -8.06 -10.72
CA MET A 1 10.96 -7.72 -9.52
C MET A 1 11.89 -7.48 -8.33
N GLN A 2 11.73 -6.37 -7.59
CA GLN A 2 12.49 -6.09 -6.36
C GLN A 2 11.71 -6.54 -5.13
N ILE A 3 12.43 -6.95 -4.07
CA ILE A 3 11.79 -7.33 -2.79
C ILE A 3 12.05 -6.23 -1.78
N GLY A 4 10.98 -5.73 -1.18
CA GLY A 4 11.00 -4.66 -0.19
C GLY A 4 10.26 -5.00 1.09
N VAL A 5 10.31 -4.09 2.04
CA VAL A 5 9.59 -4.18 3.32
C VAL A 5 8.94 -2.84 3.65
N PHE A 6 7.83 -2.87 4.37
CA PHE A 6 7.25 -1.66 4.93
C PHE A 6 8.12 -1.15 6.11
N ALA A 7 8.63 0.06 6.02
CA ALA A 7 9.60 0.60 7.00
C ALA A 7 9.07 0.58 8.44
N LYS A 8 7.75 0.71 8.64
CA LYS A 8 7.12 0.59 9.98
C LYS A 8 7.26 -0.78 10.66
N THR A 9 7.73 -1.79 9.96
CA THR A 9 8.14 -3.08 10.55
C THR A 9 9.26 -2.88 11.59
N PHE A 10 10.11 -1.88 11.40
CA PHE A 10 11.21 -1.59 12.30
C PHE A 10 10.85 -0.44 13.24
N PRO A 11 11.12 -0.56 14.55
CA PRO A 11 10.87 0.49 15.52
C PRO A 11 11.80 1.68 15.28
N GLY A 12 11.31 2.88 15.59
CA GLY A 12 12.10 4.11 15.53
C GLY A 12 11.41 5.23 14.78
N SER A 13 11.94 6.43 14.97
CA SER A 13 11.46 7.67 14.37
C SER A 13 12.60 8.50 13.74
N GLU A 14 13.79 7.89 13.62
CA GLU A 14 14.97 8.47 12.98
C GLU A 14 15.22 7.73 11.67
N PRO A 15 15.11 8.37 10.49
CA PRO A 15 15.20 7.71 9.19
C PRO A 15 16.49 6.87 9.02
N ALA A 16 17.62 7.39 9.48
CA ALA A 16 18.91 6.69 9.37
C ALA A 16 18.89 5.34 10.09
N GLY A 17 18.35 5.29 11.31
CA GLY A 17 18.23 4.06 12.08
C GLY A 17 17.25 3.06 11.47
N VAL A 18 16.08 3.55 11.03
CA VAL A 18 15.06 2.71 10.42
C VAL A 18 15.55 2.12 9.09
N LEU A 19 16.14 2.93 8.22
CA LEU A 19 16.63 2.46 6.91
C LEU A 19 17.87 1.57 7.04
N ALA A 20 18.73 1.78 8.06
CA ALA A 20 19.78 0.84 8.38
C ALA A 20 19.20 -0.53 8.78
N ALA A 21 18.14 -0.58 9.61
CA ALA A 21 17.48 -1.82 10.00
C ALA A 21 16.81 -2.53 8.79
N VAL A 22 16.22 -1.78 7.86
CA VAL A 22 15.69 -2.31 6.58
C VAL A 22 16.82 -3.01 5.80
N ARG A 23 17.96 -2.32 5.61
CA ARG A 23 19.12 -2.89 4.91
C ARG A 23 19.67 -4.14 5.62
N ASP A 24 19.84 -4.06 6.94
CA ASP A 24 20.42 -5.14 7.74
C ASP A 24 19.51 -6.39 7.77
N ALA A 25 18.21 -6.20 7.58
CA ALA A 25 17.25 -7.29 7.36
C ALA A 25 17.32 -7.90 5.95
N GLY A 26 18.10 -7.32 5.03
CA GLY A 26 18.33 -7.84 3.68
C GLY A 26 17.47 -7.24 2.57
N PHE A 27 16.85 -6.06 2.82
CA PHE A 27 16.05 -5.36 1.82
C PHE A 27 16.82 -4.14 1.26
N SER A 28 16.67 -3.90 -0.04
CA SER A 28 17.24 -2.74 -0.74
C SER A 28 16.21 -1.69 -1.12
N VAL A 29 14.92 -1.96 -0.94
CA VAL A 29 13.82 -1.02 -1.21
C VAL A 29 12.79 -1.08 -0.09
N THR A 30 12.07 0.03 0.09
CA THR A 30 11.06 0.12 1.16
C THR A 30 9.86 0.97 0.76
N GLN A 31 8.68 0.60 1.23
CA GLN A 31 7.54 1.50 1.37
C GLN A 31 7.75 2.27 2.67
N PHE A 32 7.84 3.59 2.59
CA PHE A 32 8.17 4.43 3.72
C PHE A 32 6.89 5.07 4.31
N ASN A 33 6.91 5.35 5.60
CA ASN A 33 5.89 6.12 6.28
C ASN A 33 6.56 7.28 7.01
N LEU A 34 5.99 8.47 6.95
CA LEU A 34 6.57 9.66 7.56
C LEU A 34 6.73 9.55 9.09
N ALA A 35 5.99 8.63 9.74
CA ALA A 35 6.21 8.30 11.15
C ALA A 35 7.61 7.74 11.43
N CYS A 36 8.25 7.11 10.45
CA CYS A 36 9.64 6.67 10.54
C CYS A 36 10.66 7.83 10.51
N ALA A 37 10.18 9.05 10.29
CA ALA A 37 10.94 10.30 10.36
C ALA A 37 10.48 11.22 11.50
N GLY A 38 9.76 10.70 12.50
CA GLY A 38 9.29 11.47 13.65
C GLY A 38 8.10 12.39 13.36
N LEU A 39 7.47 12.26 12.18
CA LEU A 39 6.28 13.02 11.80
C LEU A 39 5.01 12.17 11.99
N PRO A 40 3.81 12.76 12.08
CA PRO A 40 2.59 11.99 11.90
C PRO A 40 2.59 11.25 10.55
N SER A 41 1.91 10.09 10.46
CA SER A 41 1.76 9.36 9.18
C SER A 41 1.11 10.21 8.09
N MET A 42 0.17 11.09 8.49
CA MET A 42 -0.49 12.08 7.64
C MET A 42 -0.28 13.46 8.28
N PRO A 43 0.87 14.13 8.05
CA PRO A 43 1.21 15.38 8.71
C PRO A 43 0.49 16.58 8.09
N ASP A 44 0.41 17.68 8.86
CA ASP A 44 -0.07 18.97 8.36
C ASP A 44 0.94 19.67 7.43
N ALA A 45 2.22 19.37 7.60
CA ALA A 45 3.33 19.85 6.78
C ALA A 45 4.53 18.89 6.89
N VAL A 46 5.36 18.82 5.86
CA VAL A 46 6.68 18.18 5.91
C VAL A 46 7.72 19.29 5.67
N PRO A 47 8.53 19.64 6.67
CA PRO A 47 9.59 20.65 6.51
C PRO A 47 10.68 20.18 5.52
N ASP A 48 11.30 21.12 4.83
CA ASP A 48 12.40 20.83 3.89
C ASP A 48 13.56 20.09 4.57
N ASP A 49 13.85 20.41 5.84
CA ASP A 49 14.85 19.69 6.64
C ASP A 49 14.52 18.22 6.80
N ALA A 50 13.25 17.86 7.01
CA ALA A 50 12.84 16.48 7.10
C ALA A 50 12.99 15.73 5.76
N ILE A 51 12.66 16.38 4.63
CA ILE A 51 12.92 15.85 3.29
C ILE A 51 14.41 15.55 3.10
N ASN A 52 15.27 16.53 3.43
CA ASN A 52 16.72 16.38 3.31
C ASN A 52 17.26 15.24 4.18
N VAL A 53 16.76 15.11 5.43
CA VAL A 53 17.18 14.04 6.35
C VAL A 53 16.76 12.66 5.83
N ILE A 54 15.53 12.53 5.30
CA ILE A 54 15.03 11.27 4.72
C ILE A 54 15.87 10.90 3.48
N ALA A 55 16.09 11.84 2.57
CA ALA A 55 16.88 11.61 1.37
C ALA A 55 18.32 11.19 1.69
N ALA A 56 18.99 11.92 2.59
CA ALA A 56 20.35 11.56 3.04
C ALA A 56 20.42 10.20 3.70
N ALA A 57 19.41 9.80 4.47
CA ALA A 57 19.32 8.49 5.10
C ALA A 57 19.12 7.37 4.06
N SER A 58 18.31 7.61 3.03
CA SER A 58 18.13 6.69 1.90
C SER A 58 19.44 6.48 1.16
N ASP A 59 20.13 7.55 0.80
CA ASP A 59 21.43 7.49 0.11
C ASP A 59 22.49 6.76 0.96
N ALA A 60 22.61 7.12 2.24
CA ALA A 60 23.60 6.52 3.14
C ALA A 60 23.35 5.02 3.42
N SER A 61 22.09 4.59 3.49
CA SER A 61 21.75 3.19 3.70
C SER A 61 21.80 2.36 2.40
N GLY A 62 21.68 2.99 1.23
CA GLY A 62 21.48 2.32 -0.05
C GLY A 62 20.09 1.69 -0.19
N VAL A 63 19.12 2.08 0.64
CA VAL A 63 17.72 1.62 0.58
C VAL A 63 16.88 2.66 -0.18
N ALA A 64 16.36 2.30 -1.35
CA ALA A 64 15.51 3.20 -2.13
C ALA A 64 14.07 3.23 -1.58
N LEU A 65 13.48 4.42 -1.57
CA LEU A 65 12.07 4.61 -1.21
C LEU A 65 11.21 4.39 -2.47
N VAL A 66 10.39 3.35 -2.49
CA VAL A 66 9.56 3.00 -3.67
C VAL A 66 8.12 3.49 -3.56
N ALA A 67 7.65 3.74 -2.36
CA ALA A 67 6.34 4.32 -2.08
C ALA A 67 6.32 5.06 -0.75
N LEU A 68 5.44 6.06 -0.61
CA LEU A 68 5.02 6.64 0.67
C LEU A 68 3.60 6.16 1.02
N SER A 69 3.33 5.98 2.32
CA SER A 69 1.96 5.72 2.79
C SER A 69 1.20 7.03 2.95
N GLY A 70 0.03 7.13 2.30
CA GLY A 70 -0.85 8.30 2.36
C GLY A 70 -2.30 7.93 2.70
N THR A 71 -2.51 6.97 3.59
CA THR A 71 -3.83 6.42 3.90
C THR A 71 -4.65 7.33 4.81
N TYR A 72 -5.86 7.64 4.37
CA TYR A 72 -6.93 8.24 5.19
C TYR A 72 -8.28 7.64 4.77
N ASN A 73 -9.30 7.81 5.58
CA ASN A 73 -10.64 7.29 5.28
C ASN A 73 -11.37 8.15 4.23
N MET A 74 -11.21 7.80 2.93
CA MET A 74 -11.84 8.51 1.80
C MET A 74 -13.37 8.39 1.78
N ALA A 75 -13.94 7.41 2.48
CA ALA A 75 -15.37 7.17 2.57
C ALA A 75 -15.97 7.55 3.93
N HIS A 76 -15.21 8.24 4.80
CA HIS A 76 -15.70 8.68 6.11
C HIS A 76 -17.03 9.42 5.96
N PRO A 77 -18.06 9.14 6.81
CA PRO A 77 -19.37 9.78 6.68
C PRO A 77 -19.32 11.30 6.87
N ASP A 78 -18.44 11.80 7.75
CA ASP A 78 -18.24 13.24 7.94
C ASP A 78 -17.30 13.79 6.86
N LYS A 79 -17.84 14.68 6.04
CA LYS A 79 -17.09 15.38 4.98
C LYS A 79 -15.91 16.21 5.51
N THR A 80 -16.01 16.76 6.71
CA THR A 80 -14.91 17.56 7.31
C THR A 80 -13.68 16.70 7.57
N VAL A 81 -13.87 15.45 7.96
CA VAL A 81 -12.79 14.47 8.13
C VAL A 81 -12.17 14.12 6.77
N ARG A 82 -13.00 13.94 5.74
CA ARG A 82 -12.50 13.70 4.37
C ARG A 82 -11.70 14.89 3.83
N ASP A 83 -12.22 16.11 3.99
CA ASP A 83 -11.54 17.33 3.52
C ASP A 83 -10.17 17.52 4.21
N ASP A 84 -10.06 17.24 5.52
CA ASP A 84 -8.78 17.29 6.23
C ASP A 84 -7.83 16.17 5.78
N GLY A 85 -8.35 14.95 5.59
CA GLY A 85 -7.60 13.82 5.06
C GLY A 85 -7.01 14.12 3.68
N LEU A 86 -7.82 14.66 2.76
CA LEU A 86 -7.39 15.07 1.43
C LEU A 86 -6.31 16.18 1.47
N ARG A 87 -6.48 17.17 2.35
CA ARG A 87 -5.48 18.22 2.54
C ARG A 87 -4.13 17.65 2.96
N ARG A 88 -4.13 16.72 3.94
CA ARG A 88 -2.93 16.03 4.42
C ARG A 88 -2.34 15.10 3.36
N LEU A 89 -3.19 14.43 2.58
CA LEU A 89 -2.73 13.64 1.42
C LEU A 89 -1.96 14.52 0.43
N GLY A 90 -2.42 15.74 0.18
CA GLY A 90 -1.69 16.70 -0.66
C GLY A 90 -0.27 17.00 -0.14
N VAL A 91 -0.10 17.05 1.19
CA VAL A 91 1.23 17.18 1.81
C VAL A 91 2.09 15.94 1.57
N VAL A 92 1.53 14.74 1.70
CA VAL A 92 2.25 13.47 1.45
C VAL A 92 2.62 13.33 -0.02
N ILE A 93 1.73 13.68 -0.96
CA ILE A 93 2.01 13.65 -2.41
C ILE A 93 3.15 14.61 -2.75
N LYS A 94 3.13 15.83 -2.19
CA LYS A 94 4.23 16.78 -2.37
C LYS A 94 5.56 16.22 -1.84
N ALA A 95 5.55 15.66 -0.62
CA ALA A 95 6.73 15.03 -0.04
C ALA A 95 7.26 13.86 -0.88
N ALA A 96 6.36 13.05 -1.47
CA ALA A 96 6.75 12.00 -2.40
C ALA A 96 7.46 12.56 -3.63
N ALA A 97 6.95 13.64 -4.22
CA ALA A 97 7.59 14.32 -5.34
C ALA A 97 8.96 14.89 -4.97
N ASP A 98 9.07 15.58 -3.82
CA ASP A 98 10.33 16.15 -3.32
C ASP A 98 11.40 15.08 -3.07
N LEU A 99 10.99 13.89 -2.62
CA LEU A 99 11.84 12.71 -2.40
C LEU A 99 12.05 11.87 -3.67
N SER A 100 11.48 12.25 -4.82
CA SER A 100 11.46 11.45 -6.06
C SER A 100 10.86 10.05 -5.89
N VAL A 101 9.91 9.89 -4.97
CA VAL A 101 9.19 8.65 -4.73
C VAL A 101 8.00 8.58 -5.69
N PRO A 102 7.90 7.54 -6.53
CA PRO A 102 6.94 7.52 -7.64
C PRO A 102 5.49 7.22 -7.22
N LEU A 103 5.26 6.65 -6.03
CA LEU A 103 3.97 6.10 -5.61
C LEU A 103 3.58 6.57 -4.22
N VAL A 104 2.31 6.93 -4.04
CA VAL A 104 1.67 7.07 -2.73
C VAL A 104 0.59 6.02 -2.59
N THR A 105 0.67 5.17 -1.55
CA THR A 105 -0.32 4.11 -1.31
C THR A 105 -1.52 4.63 -0.54
N LEU A 106 -2.71 4.21 -0.93
CA LEU A 106 -3.99 4.62 -0.37
C LEU A 106 -4.84 3.42 0.03
N CYS A 107 -5.71 3.60 1.02
CA CYS A 107 -6.93 2.81 1.18
C CYS A 107 -8.13 3.61 0.65
N THR A 108 -9.21 2.95 0.28
CA THR A 108 -10.43 3.61 -0.19
C THR A 108 -11.40 3.95 0.94
N GLY A 109 -11.10 3.49 2.15
CA GLY A 109 -11.84 3.81 3.36
C GLY A 109 -13.15 3.06 3.53
N THR A 110 -13.88 3.42 4.57
CA THR A 110 -15.10 2.76 5.04
C THR A 110 -16.06 3.79 5.62
N ARG A 111 -17.35 3.45 5.71
CA ARG A 111 -18.36 4.24 6.44
C ARG A 111 -18.22 4.15 7.95
N ASN A 112 -17.28 3.36 8.48
CA ASN A 112 -16.98 3.34 9.89
C ASN A 112 -16.29 4.65 10.30
N ALA A 113 -16.95 5.42 11.19
CA ALA A 113 -16.46 6.72 11.63
C ALA A 113 -15.35 6.64 12.69
N GLU A 114 -15.19 5.48 13.35
CA GLU A 114 -14.28 5.32 14.48
C GLU A 114 -12.99 4.58 14.09
N ASP A 115 -13.10 3.63 13.13
CA ASP A 115 -11.98 2.82 12.68
C ASP A 115 -11.99 2.65 11.15
N GLN A 116 -11.03 3.28 10.48
CA GLN A 116 -10.89 3.22 9.03
C GLN A 116 -10.49 1.82 8.48
N TRP A 117 -10.18 0.89 9.36
CA TRP A 117 -9.82 -0.49 9.01
C TRP A 117 -10.94 -1.49 9.28
N ALA A 118 -12.04 -1.02 9.85
CA ALA A 118 -13.18 -1.86 10.17
C ALA A 118 -14.29 -1.72 9.11
N TYR A 119 -14.85 -2.85 8.71
CA TYR A 119 -16.02 -2.90 7.82
C TYR A 119 -17.22 -2.19 8.45
N HIS A 120 -18.05 -1.57 7.59
CA HIS A 120 -19.35 -1.01 7.97
C HIS A 120 -20.42 -1.45 6.95
N PRO A 121 -21.64 -1.82 7.37
CA PRO A 121 -22.71 -2.25 6.43
C PRO A 121 -23.01 -1.20 5.34
N ASP A 122 -22.97 0.07 5.68
CA ASP A 122 -23.22 1.17 4.73
C ASP A 122 -22.11 1.34 3.67
N ASN A 123 -21.04 0.53 3.71
CA ASN A 123 -20.06 0.50 2.63
C ASN A 123 -20.69 0.08 1.29
N THR A 124 -21.81 -0.66 1.34
CA THR A 124 -22.55 -1.10 0.16
C THR A 124 -23.55 -0.06 -0.37
N ASP A 125 -23.77 1.05 0.37
CA ASP A 125 -24.62 2.14 -0.10
C ASP A 125 -23.97 2.84 -1.31
N PRO A 126 -24.71 3.11 -2.40
CA PRO A 126 -24.18 3.85 -3.55
C PRO A 126 -23.51 5.17 -3.19
N SER A 127 -24.02 5.89 -2.19
CA SER A 127 -23.42 7.14 -1.71
C SER A 127 -22.01 6.96 -1.15
N ALA A 128 -21.67 5.77 -0.64
CA ALA A 128 -20.32 5.47 -0.15
C ALA A 128 -19.31 5.44 -1.31
N TRP A 129 -19.70 4.82 -2.43
CA TRP A 129 -18.90 4.84 -3.66
C TRP A 129 -18.76 6.26 -4.22
N GLU A 130 -19.88 7.02 -4.28
CA GLU A 130 -19.89 8.39 -4.80
C GLU A 130 -18.97 9.31 -3.98
N ASP A 131 -19.04 9.26 -2.67
CA ASP A 131 -18.18 10.03 -1.78
C ASP A 131 -16.69 9.66 -1.97
N MET A 132 -16.36 8.38 -1.97
CA MET A 132 -15.00 7.88 -2.18
C MET A 132 -14.47 8.27 -3.57
N ALA A 133 -15.27 8.10 -4.62
CA ALA A 133 -14.89 8.47 -5.98
C ALA A 133 -14.65 9.97 -6.11
N GLY A 134 -15.51 10.80 -5.51
CA GLY A 134 -15.32 12.25 -5.48
C GLY A 134 -14.07 12.70 -4.71
N GLU A 135 -13.64 11.98 -3.67
CA GLU A 135 -12.36 12.21 -3.01
C GLU A 135 -11.19 11.76 -3.90
N MET A 136 -11.33 10.62 -4.58
CA MET A 136 -10.32 10.10 -5.51
C MET A 136 -10.06 11.07 -6.68
N GLU A 137 -11.10 11.67 -7.27
CA GLU A 137 -10.93 12.69 -8.31
C GLU A 137 -10.04 13.85 -7.84
N LYS A 138 -10.29 14.36 -6.63
CA LYS A 138 -9.51 15.47 -6.06
C LYS A 138 -8.07 15.04 -5.77
N ALA A 139 -7.89 13.83 -5.24
CA ALA A 139 -6.58 13.25 -4.97
C ALA A 139 -5.76 13.08 -6.26
N LEU A 140 -6.40 12.62 -7.34
CA LEU A 140 -5.75 12.49 -8.66
C LEU A 140 -5.33 13.83 -9.25
N GLN A 141 -6.10 14.91 -9.06
CA GLN A 141 -5.69 16.24 -9.47
C GLN A 141 -4.40 16.70 -8.73
N LEU A 142 -4.23 16.32 -7.45
CA LEU A 142 -2.99 16.56 -6.71
C LEU A 142 -1.84 15.71 -7.28
N ALA A 143 -2.09 14.43 -7.50
CA ALA A 143 -1.12 13.48 -8.03
C ALA A 143 -0.60 13.89 -9.42
N GLU A 144 -1.49 14.33 -10.31
CA GLU A 144 -1.15 14.81 -11.65
C GLU A 144 -0.26 16.05 -11.61
N ARG A 145 -0.57 17.02 -10.72
CA ARG A 145 0.26 18.23 -10.55
C ARG A 145 1.68 17.94 -10.07
N HIS A 146 1.86 16.89 -9.26
CA HIS A 146 3.15 16.54 -8.70
C HIS A 146 3.87 15.42 -9.45
N GLY A 147 3.23 14.79 -10.44
CA GLY A 147 3.82 13.71 -11.21
C GLY A 147 3.94 12.38 -10.45
N VAL A 148 3.16 12.19 -9.37
CA VAL A 148 3.17 11.00 -8.49
C VAL A 148 1.99 10.11 -8.82
N ASP A 149 2.16 8.78 -8.77
CA ASP A 149 1.07 7.83 -8.92
C ASP A 149 0.38 7.56 -7.57
N LEU A 150 -0.92 7.26 -7.60
CA LEU A 150 -1.70 6.82 -6.45
C LEU A 150 -2.02 5.34 -6.59
N GLY A 151 -1.65 4.55 -5.57
CA GLY A 151 -1.89 3.11 -5.54
C GLY A 151 -3.00 2.77 -4.57
N ILE A 152 -4.18 2.36 -5.07
CA ILE A 152 -5.26 1.85 -4.23
C ILE A 152 -5.05 0.38 -3.93
N GLU A 153 -5.34 0.00 -2.70
CA GLU A 153 -5.29 -1.38 -2.24
C GLU A 153 -6.71 -1.91 -2.06
N PRO A 154 -7.16 -2.91 -2.86
CA PRO A 154 -8.42 -3.59 -2.62
C PRO A 154 -8.38 -4.34 -1.29
N GLU A 155 -9.35 -4.08 -0.41
CA GLU A 155 -9.41 -4.64 0.94
C GLU A 155 -10.87 -4.87 1.36
N GLN A 156 -11.17 -6.04 1.96
CA GLN A 156 -12.54 -6.48 2.28
C GLN A 156 -13.29 -5.51 3.22
N ALA A 157 -12.59 -4.76 4.06
CA ALA A 157 -13.21 -3.78 4.96
C ALA A 157 -13.49 -2.42 4.30
N ASN A 158 -12.98 -2.18 3.09
CA ASN A 158 -13.05 -0.89 2.39
C ASN A 158 -14.23 -0.81 1.39
N ILE A 159 -14.35 0.33 0.68
CA ILE A 159 -15.33 0.50 -0.41
C ILE A 159 -14.90 -0.30 -1.65
N VAL A 160 -13.61 -0.29 -1.97
CA VAL A 160 -13.04 -1.13 -3.04
C VAL A 160 -12.59 -2.44 -2.41
N THR A 161 -13.37 -3.51 -2.58
CA THR A 161 -13.14 -4.80 -1.93
C THR A 161 -12.43 -5.82 -2.81
N SER A 162 -12.43 -5.60 -4.12
CA SER A 162 -12.00 -6.59 -5.10
C SER A 162 -11.18 -5.98 -6.23
N ALA A 163 -10.47 -6.85 -6.96
CA ALA A 163 -9.81 -6.48 -8.21
C ALA A 163 -10.80 -5.87 -9.23
N SER A 164 -12.04 -6.38 -9.26
CA SER A 164 -13.10 -5.88 -10.15
C SER A 164 -13.50 -4.45 -9.79
N ASP A 165 -13.68 -4.15 -8.48
CA ASP A 165 -14.00 -2.81 -8.02
C ASP A 165 -12.85 -1.83 -8.29
N ALA A 166 -11.60 -2.27 -8.10
CA ALA A 166 -10.43 -1.46 -8.42
C ALA A 166 -10.37 -1.11 -9.91
N MET A 167 -10.62 -2.06 -10.78
CA MET A 167 -10.66 -1.83 -12.23
C MET A 167 -11.85 -0.95 -12.66
N ARG A 168 -12.99 -1.11 -11.98
CA ARG A 168 -14.14 -0.19 -12.14
C ARG A 168 -13.73 1.24 -11.79
N LEU A 169 -13.10 1.46 -10.65
CA LEU A 169 -12.66 2.79 -10.21
C LEU A 169 -11.63 3.39 -11.19
N ILE A 170 -10.68 2.60 -11.67
CA ILE A 170 -9.70 3.03 -12.69
C ILE A 170 -10.41 3.48 -13.97
N ALA A 171 -11.41 2.74 -14.43
CA ALA A 171 -12.17 3.08 -15.62
C ALA A 171 -13.01 4.36 -15.42
N GLU A 172 -13.65 4.52 -14.26
CA GLU A 172 -14.43 5.73 -13.92
C GLU A 172 -13.53 6.98 -13.84
N MET A 173 -12.36 6.86 -13.21
CA MET A 173 -11.42 7.98 -13.04
C MET A 173 -10.70 8.37 -14.35
N GLY A 174 -10.42 7.43 -15.24
CA GLY A 174 -9.76 7.68 -16.52
C GLY A 174 -8.33 8.25 -16.41
N SER A 175 -7.75 8.30 -15.24
CA SER A 175 -6.40 8.83 -14.99
C SER A 175 -5.35 7.71 -15.02
N ARG A 176 -4.24 7.97 -15.71
CA ARG A 176 -3.08 7.05 -15.73
C ARG A 176 -2.31 7.03 -14.41
N ARG A 177 -2.58 7.99 -13.51
CA ARG A 177 -1.97 8.08 -12.19
C ARG A 177 -2.62 7.15 -11.16
N LEU A 178 -3.81 6.62 -11.44
CA LEU A 178 -4.46 5.66 -10.56
C LEU A 178 -3.96 4.25 -10.88
N ARG A 179 -3.33 3.65 -9.92
CA ARG A 179 -2.70 2.33 -9.99
C ARG A 179 -3.21 1.43 -8.86
N ILE A 180 -2.81 0.18 -8.89
CA ILE A 180 -3.20 -0.82 -7.89
C ILE A 180 -1.97 -1.22 -7.07
N VAL A 181 -2.17 -1.32 -5.75
CA VAL A 181 -1.33 -2.08 -4.82
C VAL A 181 -2.05 -3.40 -4.57
N LEU A 182 -1.49 -4.50 -5.03
CA LEU A 182 -2.15 -5.80 -4.94
C LEU A 182 -1.63 -6.61 -3.75
N ASP A 183 -2.46 -6.72 -2.70
CA ASP A 183 -2.17 -7.57 -1.53
C ASP A 183 -3.03 -8.85 -1.60
N PRO A 184 -2.42 -10.03 -1.74
CA PRO A 184 -3.16 -11.28 -1.84
C PRO A 184 -3.95 -11.61 -0.58
N ALA A 185 -3.49 -11.21 0.61
CA ALA A 185 -4.16 -11.48 1.89
C ALA A 185 -5.38 -10.61 2.15
N ASN A 186 -5.54 -9.49 1.40
CA ASN A 186 -6.68 -8.58 1.54
C ASN A 186 -7.83 -8.91 0.60
N LEU A 187 -7.67 -9.92 -0.30
CA LEU A 187 -8.69 -10.31 -1.28
C LEU A 187 -9.74 -11.28 -0.74
N PHE A 188 -9.54 -11.82 0.45
CA PHE A 188 -10.46 -12.74 1.11
C PHE A 188 -10.37 -12.58 2.64
N GLU A 189 -11.43 -12.92 3.37
CA GLU A 189 -11.41 -12.94 4.84
C GLU A 189 -11.05 -14.33 5.37
N GLN A 190 -11.67 -15.38 4.87
CA GLN A 190 -11.41 -16.78 5.18
C GLN A 190 -11.41 -17.56 3.87
N ALA A 191 -10.47 -18.47 3.71
CA ALA A 191 -10.38 -19.31 2.53
C ALA A 191 -9.54 -20.57 2.82
N SER A 192 -9.87 -21.66 2.16
CA SER A 192 -8.94 -22.78 2.01
C SER A 192 -7.76 -22.36 1.10
N PRO A 193 -6.63 -23.10 1.12
CA PRO A 193 -5.52 -22.82 0.21
C PRO A 193 -5.90 -22.85 -1.27
N GLU A 194 -6.86 -23.68 -1.66
CA GLU A 194 -7.34 -23.78 -3.04
C GLU A 194 -8.19 -22.55 -3.42
N GLU A 195 -9.12 -22.15 -2.57
CA GLU A 195 -9.94 -20.95 -2.78
C GLU A 195 -9.08 -19.67 -2.80
N ALA A 196 -8.16 -19.52 -1.85
CA ALA A 196 -7.21 -18.39 -1.82
C ALA A 196 -6.40 -18.31 -3.11
N ARG A 197 -5.87 -19.45 -3.59
CA ARG A 197 -5.14 -19.53 -4.85
C ARG A 197 -5.99 -19.09 -6.05
N ALA A 198 -7.26 -19.52 -6.11
CA ALA A 198 -8.17 -19.16 -7.20
C ALA A 198 -8.48 -17.66 -7.20
N VAL A 199 -8.78 -17.08 -6.03
CA VAL A 199 -9.07 -15.65 -5.88
C VAL A 199 -7.86 -14.80 -6.26
N VAL A 200 -6.67 -15.14 -5.76
CA VAL A 200 -5.43 -14.42 -6.06
C VAL A 200 -5.07 -14.51 -7.54
N ALA A 201 -5.21 -15.70 -8.15
CA ALA A 201 -4.97 -15.88 -9.58
C ALA A 201 -5.87 -15.00 -10.44
N ALA A 202 -7.18 -15.00 -10.15
CA ALA A 202 -8.14 -14.16 -10.86
C ALA A 202 -7.85 -12.66 -10.67
N ALA A 203 -7.44 -12.23 -9.47
CA ALA A 203 -7.09 -10.84 -9.20
C ALA A 203 -5.87 -10.39 -10.00
N VAL A 204 -4.79 -11.19 -10.05
CA VAL A 204 -3.59 -10.87 -10.86
C VAL A 204 -3.94 -10.76 -12.34
N GLU A 205 -4.74 -11.68 -12.86
CA GLU A 205 -5.18 -11.65 -14.26
C GLU A 205 -6.00 -10.40 -14.58
N HIS A 206 -6.95 -10.08 -13.70
CA HIS A 206 -7.87 -8.96 -13.91
C HIS A 206 -7.19 -7.59 -13.80
N THR A 207 -6.15 -7.47 -12.98
CA THR A 207 -5.41 -6.21 -12.75
C THR A 207 -4.12 -6.08 -13.58
N ALA A 208 -3.88 -7.02 -14.52
CA ALA A 208 -2.68 -7.00 -15.35
C ALA A 208 -2.45 -5.65 -16.04
N GLY A 209 -1.23 -5.13 -15.96
CA GLY A 209 -0.85 -3.81 -16.47
C GLY A 209 -1.21 -2.61 -15.59
N HIS A 210 -2.02 -2.79 -14.53
CA HIS A 210 -2.42 -1.73 -13.60
C HIS A 210 -1.74 -1.80 -12.23
N VAL A 211 -1.10 -2.91 -11.87
CA VAL A 211 -0.37 -3.08 -10.62
C VAL A 211 0.91 -2.26 -10.66
N ALA A 212 1.08 -1.31 -9.74
CA ALA A 212 2.32 -0.54 -9.54
C ALA A 212 3.22 -1.18 -8.48
N MET A 213 2.62 -1.78 -7.46
CA MET A 213 3.30 -2.46 -6.37
C MET A 213 2.44 -3.65 -5.92
N ALA A 214 3.08 -4.73 -5.48
CA ALA A 214 2.39 -5.83 -4.82
C ALA A 214 2.82 -5.90 -3.34
N HIS A 215 1.91 -6.37 -2.49
CA HIS A 215 2.23 -6.66 -1.11
C HIS A 215 2.46 -8.17 -0.88
N ALA A 216 3.29 -8.48 0.10
CA ALA A 216 3.52 -9.84 0.58
C ALA A 216 3.11 -9.91 2.06
N LYS A 217 1.84 -10.06 2.29
CA LYS A 217 1.20 -10.38 3.56
C LYS A 217 0.45 -11.70 3.39
N ASP A 218 0.31 -12.45 4.43
CA ASP A 218 -0.38 -13.74 4.41
C ASP A 218 -1.57 -13.75 5.37
N ARG A 219 -2.37 -14.79 5.25
CA ARG A 219 -3.54 -15.01 6.10
C ARG A 219 -3.71 -16.51 6.34
N PHE A 220 -4.01 -16.90 7.57
CA PHE A 220 -4.42 -18.26 7.88
C PHE A 220 -5.83 -18.55 7.36
N ALA A 221 -6.17 -19.82 7.20
CA ALA A 221 -7.49 -20.22 6.72
C ALA A 221 -8.65 -19.72 7.60
N ASP A 222 -8.38 -19.48 8.88
CA ASP A 222 -9.34 -18.94 9.86
C ASP A 222 -9.52 -17.42 9.82
N GLY A 223 -8.79 -16.74 8.93
CA GLY A 223 -8.91 -15.31 8.71
C GLY A 223 -7.91 -14.44 9.46
N ARG A 224 -7.14 -14.98 10.40
CA ARG A 224 -6.08 -14.21 11.07
C ARG A 224 -4.94 -13.89 10.11
N PHE A 225 -4.39 -12.69 10.18
CA PHE A 225 -3.20 -12.35 9.41
C PHE A 225 -2.00 -13.20 9.83
N ALA A 226 -1.12 -13.46 8.87
CA ALA A 226 0.08 -14.24 9.03
C ALA A 226 1.25 -13.56 8.29
N THR A 227 2.45 -13.85 8.73
CA THR A 227 3.68 -13.49 8.03
C THR A 227 3.75 -14.20 6.68
N ALA A 228 4.26 -13.54 5.64
CA ALA A 228 4.36 -14.09 4.30
C ALA A 228 5.00 -15.49 4.29
N GLY A 229 4.29 -16.45 3.71
CA GLY A 229 4.67 -17.86 3.62
C GLY A 229 4.24 -18.73 4.81
N GLN A 230 3.51 -18.19 5.78
CA GLN A 230 3.01 -18.95 6.93
C GLN A 230 1.51 -19.25 6.88
N GLY A 231 0.78 -18.66 5.94
CA GLY A 231 -0.67 -18.81 5.77
C GLY A 231 -1.06 -19.65 4.56
N VAL A 232 -2.18 -19.28 3.95
CA VAL A 232 -2.77 -19.99 2.81
C VAL A 232 -2.41 -19.40 1.45
N VAL A 233 -1.75 -18.25 1.41
CA VAL A 233 -1.31 -17.62 0.15
C VAL A 233 -0.19 -18.45 -0.49
N ASN A 234 -0.41 -18.90 -1.71
CA ASN A 234 0.63 -19.60 -2.48
C ASN A 234 1.59 -18.59 -3.14
N PHE A 235 2.61 -18.13 -2.40
CA PHE A 235 3.57 -17.14 -2.90
C PHE A 235 4.35 -17.57 -4.14
N PRO A 236 4.80 -18.83 -4.29
CA PRO A 236 5.39 -19.28 -5.57
C PRO A 236 4.47 -19.07 -6.76
N ASP A 237 3.18 -19.43 -6.65
CA ASP A 237 2.19 -19.22 -7.71
C ASP A 237 1.88 -17.72 -7.93
N PHE A 238 1.73 -16.94 -6.84
CA PHE A 238 1.47 -15.51 -6.91
C PHE A 238 2.60 -14.76 -7.63
N VAL A 239 3.86 -14.98 -7.24
CA VAL A 239 5.03 -14.36 -7.87
C VAL A 239 5.17 -14.77 -9.33
N ALA A 240 4.96 -16.07 -9.65
CA ALA A 240 5.00 -16.56 -11.03
C ALA A 240 3.93 -15.87 -11.91
N ARG A 241 2.71 -15.69 -11.39
CA ARG A 241 1.61 -15.00 -12.09
C ARG A 241 1.87 -13.51 -12.28
N LEU A 242 2.38 -12.82 -11.25
CA LEU A 242 2.79 -11.42 -11.37
C LEU A 242 3.83 -11.24 -12.48
N LYS A 243 4.87 -12.09 -12.53
CA LYS A 243 5.86 -12.07 -13.61
C LYS A 243 5.23 -12.33 -14.98
N ALA A 244 4.35 -13.33 -15.08
CA ALA A 244 3.67 -13.69 -16.33
C ALA A 244 2.72 -12.58 -16.82
N SER A 245 2.15 -11.75 -15.93
CA SER A 245 1.33 -10.57 -16.28
C SER A 245 2.16 -9.36 -16.73
N GLY A 246 3.50 -9.47 -16.77
CA GLY A 246 4.41 -8.39 -17.13
C GLY A 246 4.74 -7.44 -15.96
N PHE A 247 4.37 -7.78 -14.72
CA PHE A 247 4.74 -6.99 -13.55
C PHE A 247 6.24 -7.12 -13.25
N ASP A 248 6.94 -5.98 -13.25
CA ASP A 248 8.37 -5.86 -12.91
C ASP A 248 8.61 -4.84 -11.76
N GLY A 249 7.58 -4.57 -11.00
CA GLY A 249 7.62 -3.63 -9.87
C GLY A 249 8.22 -4.24 -8.60
N THR A 250 7.84 -3.69 -7.47
CA THR A 250 8.30 -4.09 -6.14
C THR A 250 7.24 -4.94 -5.43
N LEU A 251 7.68 -6.04 -4.81
CA LEU A 251 6.91 -6.83 -3.86
C LEU A 251 7.34 -6.45 -2.44
N VAL A 252 6.47 -5.77 -1.70
CA VAL A 252 6.74 -5.22 -0.36
C VAL A 252 6.08 -6.10 0.70
N THR A 253 6.87 -6.66 1.63
CA THR A 253 6.29 -7.38 2.77
C THR A 253 5.92 -6.45 3.91
N HIS A 254 4.83 -6.77 4.59
CA HIS A 254 4.37 -6.08 5.81
C HIS A 254 3.55 -7.02 6.71
N GLY A 255 3.14 -6.56 7.89
CA GLY A 255 2.38 -7.39 8.83
C GLY A 255 3.23 -8.46 9.51
N LEU A 256 4.52 -8.18 9.71
CA LEU A 256 5.50 -9.05 10.36
C LEU A 256 6.28 -8.29 11.43
N SER A 257 6.95 -9.01 12.32
CA SER A 257 7.88 -8.41 13.27
C SER A 257 9.27 -8.15 12.66
N ALA A 258 10.05 -7.28 13.29
CA ALA A 258 11.42 -7.01 12.86
C ALA A 258 12.32 -8.27 12.90
N GLU A 259 12.07 -9.17 13.85
CA GLU A 259 12.79 -10.43 14.00
C GLU A 259 12.49 -11.42 12.87
N GLU A 260 11.30 -11.39 12.29
CA GLU A 260 10.91 -12.25 11.18
C GLU A 260 11.44 -11.74 9.83
N ALA A 261 11.70 -10.43 9.74
CA ALA A 261 12.03 -9.74 8.49
C ALA A 261 13.21 -10.38 7.71
N PRO A 262 14.34 -10.78 8.34
CA PRO A 262 15.43 -11.43 7.59
C PRO A 262 15.05 -12.80 7.01
N GLY A 263 14.16 -13.54 7.67
CA GLY A 263 13.63 -14.81 7.17
C GLY A 263 12.75 -14.62 5.95
N VAL A 264 11.84 -13.64 6.02
CA VAL A 264 10.94 -13.27 4.92
C VAL A 264 11.72 -12.71 3.72
N ALA A 265 12.76 -11.88 3.97
CA ALA A 265 13.64 -11.41 2.90
C ALA A 265 14.23 -12.55 2.08
N ARG A 266 14.82 -13.55 2.76
CA ARG A 266 15.37 -14.75 2.09
C ARG A 266 14.32 -15.55 1.34
N PHE A 267 13.15 -15.76 1.96
CA PHE A 267 12.03 -16.49 1.35
C PHE A 267 11.58 -15.83 0.06
N LEU A 268 11.24 -14.54 0.08
CA LEU A 268 10.72 -13.82 -1.08
C LEU A 268 11.78 -13.62 -2.17
N THR A 269 13.05 -13.37 -1.80
CA THR A 269 14.15 -13.26 -2.76
C THR A 269 14.37 -14.58 -3.52
N GLY A 270 14.15 -15.71 -2.87
CA GLY A 270 14.23 -17.03 -3.53
C GLY A 270 13.13 -17.28 -4.56
N LEU A 271 12.06 -16.46 -4.58
CA LEU A 271 10.95 -16.54 -5.54
C LEU A 271 11.05 -15.49 -6.66
N ALA A 272 11.79 -14.37 -6.42
CA ALA A 272 11.82 -13.17 -7.27
C ALA A 272 12.60 -13.33 -8.61
#